data_6c1819489ed5fb5bf5c42ce1529842eb
#
_entry.id   6c1819489ed5fb5bf5c42ce1529842eb
#
_cell.length_a   1.000
_cell.length_b   1.000
_cell.length_c   1.000
_cell.angle_alpha   90.00
_cell.angle_beta   90.00
_cell.angle_gamma   90.00
#
_symmetry.space_group_name_H-M   'P 1'
#
loop_
_entity.id
_entity.type
_entity.pdbx_description
1 polymer ?
#
loop_
_entity_poly.entity_id
_entity_poly.type
_entity_poly.pdbx_seq_one_letter_code
_entity_poly.pdbx_strand_id
1 'polypeptide(L)'
;MSNSTPTHRQDDNARTAHPYGIVPPGFRLPEATRVGAVRLQVRDLQRSLDYYLGVLGLQLQSRSAAAATLGAPDADRPLVRLEENSELKPARRRGAFGLFHFAILLPERAALAQFVEHLSHLDARVGMADHLVSEALYLTDPDGLGIEVYADRPRNSWQHNGRELRMSTDPLNVPDLVSAGGGKTWQGAPARTTMGHVHLHVGNLDAAAAFYHAALGFDKVVWSYPGALFLSAGGYHHHLGTNTWAPGPSARDDEARLLEWELIVPDDRDAIGAAQSLQGAGFPSNTTAAGTTTADPWGTRLRVLSQASALRT
;
A
#
# COMPACT_ATOMS: atom_id res chain seq x y z
N MET A 1 3.36 54.61 -30.52
CA MET A 1 3.54 54.28 -29.11
C MET A 1 2.49 53.25 -28.74
N SER A 2 2.87 51.99 -28.77
CA SER A 2 1.97 50.85 -28.60
C SER A 2 2.32 50.24 -27.24
N ASN A 3 1.43 50.38 -26.26
CA ASN A 3 1.53 49.83 -24.93
C ASN A 3 1.11 48.34 -24.98
N SER A 4 2.06 47.45 -24.82
CA SER A 4 1.82 46.01 -24.60
C SER A 4 1.70 45.79 -23.11
N THR A 5 0.51 45.44 -22.65
CA THR A 5 0.22 44.98 -21.29
C THR A 5 0.71 43.51 -21.13
N PRO A 6 1.46 43.14 -20.11
CA PRO A 6 1.81 41.77 -19.87
C PRO A 6 0.60 41.02 -19.36
N THR A 7 0.18 39.97 -20.09
CA THR A 7 -0.80 39.00 -19.66
C THR A 7 -0.21 38.16 -18.52
N HIS A 8 -0.71 38.37 -17.33
CA HIS A 8 -0.54 37.42 -16.21
C HIS A 8 -1.09 36.04 -16.64
N ARG A 9 -0.20 35.08 -16.80
CA ARG A 9 -0.61 33.67 -16.77
C ARG A 9 -1.06 33.38 -15.34
N GLN A 10 -2.35 33.25 -15.15
CA GLN A 10 -2.89 32.60 -13.95
C GLN A 10 -2.38 31.17 -13.92
N ASP A 11 -1.67 30.82 -12.86
CA ASP A 11 -1.31 29.44 -12.53
C ASP A 11 -2.61 28.65 -12.28
N ASP A 12 -3.02 27.88 -13.29
CA ASP A 12 -4.08 26.86 -13.19
C ASP A 12 -3.62 25.68 -12.32
N ASN A 13 -3.38 25.93 -11.06
CA ASN A 13 -3.07 24.88 -10.08
C ASN A 13 -4.11 24.84 -8.94
N ALA A 14 -5.37 25.12 -9.26
CA ALA A 14 -6.50 24.79 -8.40
C ALA A 14 -6.78 23.29 -8.50
N ARG A 15 -5.90 22.45 -7.91
CA ARG A 15 -6.22 21.05 -7.61
C ARG A 15 -7.47 21.06 -6.73
N THR A 16 -8.57 20.52 -7.24
CA THR A 16 -9.85 20.45 -6.53
C THR A 16 -9.62 19.73 -5.20
N ALA A 17 -9.66 20.48 -4.10
CA ALA A 17 -9.52 19.91 -2.78
C ALA A 17 -10.76 19.05 -2.52
N HIS A 18 -10.60 17.74 -2.28
CA HIS A 18 -11.68 16.94 -1.72
C HIS A 18 -12.16 17.61 -0.43
N PRO A 19 -13.48 17.71 -0.19
CA PRO A 19 -14.04 18.35 1.01
C PRO A 19 -13.65 17.59 2.30
N TYR A 20 -13.09 16.42 2.18
CA TYR A 20 -12.71 15.52 3.27
C TYR A 20 -11.19 15.43 3.43
N GLY A 21 -10.75 14.98 4.62
CA GLY A 21 -9.35 14.86 4.97
C GLY A 21 -8.68 16.17 5.41
N ILE A 22 -7.43 16.07 5.82
CA ILE A 22 -6.56 17.20 6.13
C ILE A 22 -5.46 17.22 5.08
N VAL A 23 -5.42 18.27 4.27
CA VAL A 23 -4.39 18.47 3.25
C VAL A 23 -3.03 18.79 3.90
N PRO A 24 -1.90 18.35 3.31
CA PRO A 24 -0.57 18.70 3.82
C PRO A 24 -0.30 20.21 3.68
N PRO A 25 0.59 20.75 4.52
CA PRO A 25 0.88 22.20 4.53
C PRO A 25 1.72 22.66 3.32
N GLY A 26 2.35 21.76 2.59
CA GLY A 26 3.26 22.04 1.47
C GLY A 26 2.90 21.24 0.22
N PHE A 27 3.86 20.48 -0.29
CA PHE A 27 3.63 19.61 -1.44
C PHE A 27 2.51 18.61 -1.14
N ARG A 28 1.65 18.40 -2.13
CA ARG A 28 0.56 17.42 -2.05
C ARG A 28 0.68 16.42 -3.19
N LEU A 29 0.62 15.15 -2.86
CA LEU A 29 0.61 14.08 -3.84
C LEU A 29 -0.59 14.22 -4.80
N PRO A 30 -0.40 13.96 -6.10
CA PRO A 30 -1.49 13.96 -7.08
C PRO A 30 -2.57 12.94 -6.76
N GLU A 31 -3.80 13.21 -7.17
CA GLU A 31 -4.96 12.34 -6.93
C GLU A 31 -4.80 10.93 -7.54
N ALA A 32 -4.11 10.83 -8.66
CA ALA A 32 -3.85 9.55 -9.34
C ALA A 32 -2.63 8.78 -8.77
N THR A 33 -2.10 9.22 -7.63
CA THR A 33 -1.06 8.48 -6.90
C THR A 33 -1.60 7.12 -6.44
N ARG A 34 -0.77 6.07 -6.55
CA ARG A 34 -1.10 4.70 -6.12
C ARG A 34 0.11 3.99 -5.52
N VAL A 35 -0.15 2.95 -4.76
CA VAL A 35 0.90 2.05 -4.27
C VAL A 35 1.36 1.16 -5.42
N GLY A 36 2.67 0.96 -5.53
CA GLY A 36 3.30 0.05 -6.47
C GLY A 36 3.66 -1.29 -5.82
N ALA A 37 4.73 -1.92 -6.29
CA ALA A 37 5.17 -3.19 -5.74
C ALA A 37 5.71 -3.06 -4.32
N VAL A 38 5.59 -4.16 -3.56
CA VAL A 38 6.35 -4.37 -2.33
C VAL A 38 7.51 -5.32 -2.63
N ARG A 39 8.69 -5.04 -2.06
CA ARG A 39 9.89 -5.87 -2.15
C ARG A 39 10.15 -6.50 -0.79
N LEU A 40 10.09 -7.82 -0.74
CA LEU A 40 10.14 -8.62 0.48
C LEU A 40 11.40 -9.48 0.51
N GLN A 41 12.04 -9.56 1.66
CA GLN A 41 13.10 -10.52 1.93
C GLN A 41 12.49 -11.75 2.56
N VAL A 42 12.69 -12.90 1.93
CA VAL A 42 12.13 -14.20 2.34
C VAL A 42 13.23 -15.23 2.56
N ARG A 43 12.97 -16.22 3.39
CA ARG A 43 13.96 -17.25 3.75
C ARG A 43 14.14 -18.32 2.66
N ASP A 44 13.06 -18.68 1.98
CA ASP A 44 13.01 -19.77 0.99
C ASP A 44 12.09 -19.35 -0.15
N LEU A 45 12.71 -19.11 -1.31
CA LEU A 45 11.99 -18.59 -2.48
C LEU A 45 10.96 -19.58 -3.00
N GLN A 46 11.28 -20.89 -3.02
CA GLN A 46 10.35 -21.89 -3.54
C GLN A 46 9.12 -22.01 -2.65
N ARG A 47 9.30 -22.10 -1.33
CA ARG A 47 8.19 -22.14 -0.36
C ARG A 47 7.32 -20.87 -0.44
N SER A 48 7.93 -19.70 -0.63
CA SER A 48 7.20 -18.47 -0.83
C SER A 48 6.43 -18.49 -2.15
N LEU A 49 7.06 -18.94 -3.25
CA LEU A 49 6.38 -19.09 -4.54
C LEU A 49 5.16 -20.01 -4.45
N ASP A 50 5.30 -21.17 -3.79
CA ASP A 50 4.19 -22.10 -3.62
C ASP A 50 3.00 -21.44 -2.91
N TYR A 51 3.27 -20.56 -1.93
CA TYR A 51 2.23 -19.82 -1.23
C TYR A 51 1.63 -18.69 -2.09
N TYR A 52 2.47 -17.82 -2.67
CA TYR A 52 1.99 -16.67 -3.43
C TYR A 52 1.26 -17.07 -4.73
N LEU A 53 1.65 -18.17 -5.36
CA LEU A 53 0.98 -18.72 -6.54
C LEU A 53 -0.23 -19.58 -6.16
N GLY A 54 -0.07 -20.49 -5.18
CA GLY A 54 -1.09 -21.47 -4.84
C GLY A 54 -2.20 -20.93 -3.94
N VAL A 55 -1.86 -20.09 -2.95
CA VAL A 55 -2.84 -19.51 -2.02
C VAL A 55 -3.38 -18.19 -2.55
N LEU A 56 -2.51 -17.23 -2.86
CA LEU A 56 -2.96 -15.89 -3.32
C LEU A 56 -3.34 -15.87 -4.80
N GLY A 57 -2.94 -16.88 -5.57
CA GLY A 57 -3.28 -16.98 -6.99
C GLY A 57 -2.60 -15.95 -7.88
N LEU A 58 -1.49 -15.33 -7.42
CA LEU A 58 -0.69 -14.45 -8.25
C LEU A 58 0.01 -15.25 -9.37
N GLN A 59 0.50 -14.56 -10.40
CA GLN A 59 1.26 -15.14 -11.49
C GLN A 59 2.74 -14.80 -11.40
N LEU A 60 3.59 -15.76 -11.71
CA LEU A 60 5.02 -15.55 -11.84
C LEU A 60 5.32 -14.79 -13.14
N GLN A 61 5.92 -13.61 -13.00
CA GLN A 61 6.32 -12.76 -14.14
C GLN A 61 7.79 -12.95 -14.50
N SER A 62 8.65 -13.10 -13.49
CA SER A 62 10.07 -13.43 -13.70
C SER A 62 10.65 -14.17 -12.52
N ARG A 63 11.72 -14.95 -12.77
CA ARG A 63 12.44 -15.68 -11.74
C ARG A 63 13.94 -15.76 -12.07
N SER A 64 14.75 -15.58 -11.03
CA SER A 64 16.18 -15.90 -11.02
C SER A 64 16.49 -16.93 -9.95
N ALA A 65 17.78 -17.21 -9.69
CA ALA A 65 18.17 -18.15 -8.66
C ALA A 65 17.71 -17.74 -7.26
N ALA A 66 17.73 -16.44 -6.94
CA ALA A 66 17.46 -15.91 -5.60
C ALA A 66 16.35 -14.84 -5.57
N ALA A 67 15.61 -14.62 -6.66
CA ALA A 67 14.56 -13.63 -6.69
C ALA A 67 13.45 -14.00 -7.67
N ALA A 68 12.24 -13.46 -7.40
CA ALA A 68 11.10 -13.60 -8.30
C ALA A 68 10.22 -12.34 -8.26
N THR A 69 9.50 -12.06 -9.35
CA THR A 69 8.46 -11.06 -9.40
C THR A 69 7.12 -11.70 -9.69
N LEU A 70 6.10 -11.22 -9.01
CA LEU A 70 4.74 -11.76 -9.03
C LEU A 70 3.74 -10.63 -9.27
N GLY A 71 2.71 -10.89 -10.04
CA GLY A 71 1.67 -9.91 -10.35
C GLY A 71 0.32 -10.55 -10.62
N ALA A 72 -0.65 -9.71 -10.98
CA ALA A 72 -1.92 -10.18 -11.51
C ALA A 72 -1.76 -10.68 -12.97
N PRO A 73 -2.69 -11.50 -13.48
CA PRO A 73 -2.71 -11.86 -14.90
C PRO A 73 -2.70 -10.61 -15.79
N ASP A 74 -1.93 -10.66 -16.85
CA ASP A 74 -1.82 -9.59 -17.86
C ASP A 74 -1.44 -8.22 -17.31
N ALA A 75 -0.90 -8.16 -16.08
CA ALA A 75 -0.43 -6.91 -15.49
C ALA A 75 0.97 -6.57 -16.01
N ASP A 76 1.13 -5.33 -16.46
CA ASP A 76 2.41 -4.77 -16.91
C ASP A 76 3.42 -4.59 -15.76
N ARG A 77 2.99 -4.78 -14.50
CA ARG A 77 3.77 -4.47 -13.31
C ARG A 77 3.63 -5.55 -12.26
N PRO A 78 4.71 -5.85 -11.53
CA PRO A 78 4.62 -6.72 -10.38
C PRO A 78 3.84 -6.06 -9.24
N LEU A 79 3.24 -6.90 -8.40
CA LEU A 79 2.69 -6.53 -7.09
C LEU A 79 3.69 -6.85 -5.97
N VAL A 80 4.40 -7.98 -6.12
CA VAL A 80 5.34 -8.47 -5.12
C VAL A 80 6.66 -8.85 -5.78
N ARG A 81 7.76 -8.42 -5.18
CA ARG A 81 9.13 -8.84 -5.51
C ARG A 81 9.67 -9.61 -4.32
N LEU A 82 10.10 -10.84 -4.52
CA LEU A 82 10.69 -11.69 -3.50
C LEU A 82 12.21 -11.77 -3.71
N GLU A 83 12.97 -11.63 -2.63
CA GLU A 83 14.42 -11.83 -2.60
C GLU A 83 14.76 -12.84 -1.52
N GLU A 84 15.43 -13.92 -1.92
CA GLU A 84 15.82 -14.98 -0.99
C GLU A 84 17.08 -14.63 -0.21
N ASN A 85 17.04 -14.93 1.08
CA ASN A 85 18.21 -15.05 1.91
C ASN A 85 17.98 -16.22 2.89
N SER A 86 18.62 -17.35 2.65
CA SER A 86 18.41 -18.60 3.40
C SER A 86 18.80 -18.53 4.88
N GLU A 87 19.63 -17.55 5.25
CA GLU A 87 20.09 -17.36 6.63
C GLU A 87 19.09 -16.60 7.52
N LEU A 88 17.94 -16.17 6.96
CA LEU A 88 16.97 -15.39 7.70
C LEU A 88 16.24 -16.18 8.77
N LYS A 89 15.88 -15.45 9.81
CA LYS A 89 14.85 -15.82 10.77
C LYS A 89 13.49 -15.39 10.25
N PRO A 90 12.39 -16.07 10.62
CA PRO A 90 11.05 -15.58 10.34
C PRO A 90 10.82 -14.16 10.90
N ALA A 91 9.92 -13.43 10.27
CA ALA A 91 9.48 -12.13 10.78
C ALA A 91 8.95 -12.24 12.22
N ARG A 92 9.25 -11.25 13.05
CA ARG A 92 8.72 -11.23 14.41
C ARG A 92 7.21 -11.00 14.38
N ARG A 93 6.45 -11.91 14.98
CA ARG A 93 4.99 -11.78 15.09
C ARG A 93 4.53 -10.56 15.89
N ARG A 94 5.38 -10.04 16.79
CA ARG A 94 5.11 -8.86 17.61
C ARG A 94 6.40 -8.09 17.86
N GLY A 95 6.32 -6.76 17.86
CA GLY A 95 7.36 -5.91 18.43
C GLY A 95 8.45 -5.45 17.46
N ALA A 96 8.22 -5.38 16.17
CA ALA A 96 9.13 -4.73 15.22
C ALA A 96 8.43 -3.61 14.46
N PHE A 97 9.12 -2.46 14.29
CA PHE A 97 8.70 -1.45 13.32
C PHE A 97 8.97 -1.95 11.90
N GLY A 98 8.18 -1.47 10.95
CA GLY A 98 8.19 -1.89 9.56
C GLY A 98 6.85 -2.48 9.15
N LEU A 99 6.83 -3.53 8.36
CA LEU A 99 5.60 -4.08 7.79
C LEU A 99 4.66 -4.65 8.87
N PHE A 100 3.43 -4.13 8.91
CA PHE A 100 2.31 -4.83 9.53
C PHE A 100 1.62 -5.74 8.50
N HIS A 101 1.20 -5.19 7.37
CA HIS A 101 0.77 -5.93 6.18
C HIS A 101 0.91 -5.08 4.92
N PHE A 102 1.01 -5.73 3.77
CA PHE A 102 0.67 -5.15 2.48
C PHE A 102 -0.67 -5.70 2.03
N ALA A 103 -1.40 -4.92 1.22
CA ALA A 103 -2.78 -5.23 0.89
C ALA A 103 -3.02 -5.34 -0.61
N ILE A 104 -3.53 -6.49 -1.02
CA ILE A 104 -3.92 -6.82 -2.40
C ILE A 104 -5.39 -6.46 -2.59
N LEU A 105 -5.66 -5.50 -3.47
CA LEU A 105 -7.01 -5.07 -3.83
C LEU A 105 -7.54 -5.92 -4.99
N LEU A 106 -8.57 -6.69 -4.72
CA LEU A 106 -9.34 -7.39 -5.75
C LEU A 106 -10.31 -6.43 -6.45
N PRO A 107 -10.57 -6.59 -7.75
CA PRO A 107 -11.33 -5.62 -8.53
C PRO A 107 -12.82 -5.52 -8.14
N GLU A 108 -13.35 -6.53 -7.46
CA GLU A 108 -14.77 -6.59 -7.10
C GLU A 108 -15.04 -7.53 -5.92
N ARG A 109 -16.13 -7.29 -5.21
CA ARG A 109 -16.59 -8.07 -4.05
C ARG A 109 -16.78 -9.56 -4.37
N ALA A 110 -17.26 -9.88 -5.58
CA ALA A 110 -17.45 -11.26 -6.01
C ALA A 110 -16.12 -12.06 -6.05
N ALA A 111 -15.00 -11.40 -6.44
CA ALA A 111 -13.69 -12.03 -6.40
C ALA A 111 -13.22 -12.32 -4.95
N LEU A 112 -13.51 -11.41 -4.01
CA LEU A 112 -13.22 -11.63 -2.60
C LEU A 112 -14.04 -12.79 -2.03
N ALA A 113 -15.31 -12.92 -2.42
CA ALA A 113 -16.17 -14.05 -2.05
C ALA A 113 -15.60 -15.39 -2.53
N GLN A 114 -15.16 -15.47 -3.80
CA GLN A 114 -14.51 -16.66 -4.36
C GLN A 114 -13.20 -16.99 -3.62
N PHE A 115 -12.46 -15.96 -3.22
CA PHE A 115 -11.22 -16.15 -2.45
C PHE A 115 -11.49 -16.67 -1.03
N VAL A 116 -12.56 -16.24 -0.34
CA VAL A 116 -12.99 -16.82 0.94
C VAL A 116 -13.27 -18.31 0.83
N GLU A 117 -14.03 -18.73 -0.20
CA GLU A 117 -14.33 -20.14 -0.44
C GLU A 117 -13.06 -20.95 -0.75
N HIS A 118 -12.13 -20.38 -1.54
CA HIS A 118 -10.84 -21.02 -1.81
C HIS A 118 -10.03 -21.24 -0.52
N LEU A 119 -9.93 -20.22 0.34
CA LEU A 119 -9.24 -20.34 1.63
C LEU A 119 -9.89 -21.37 2.55
N SER A 120 -11.21 -21.49 2.52
CA SER A 120 -11.94 -22.53 3.27
C SER A 120 -11.59 -23.93 2.77
N HIS A 121 -11.47 -24.14 1.47
CA HIS A 121 -11.04 -25.44 0.90
C HIS A 121 -9.58 -25.80 1.25
N LEU A 122 -8.74 -24.79 1.48
CA LEU A 122 -7.35 -24.98 1.91
C LEU A 122 -7.20 -25.15 3.43
N ASP A 123 -8.28 -25.08 4.19
CA ASP A 123 -8.28 -25.02 5.68
C ASP A 123 -7.32 -23.93 6.20
N ALA A 124 -7.26 -22.82 5.48
CA ALA A 124 -6.35 -21.73 5.79
C ALA A 124 -6.86 -20.92 7.00
N ARG A 125 -5.94 -20.59 7.92
CA ARG A 125 -6.25 -19.67 9.02
C ARG A 125 -6.31 -18.24 8.49
N VAL A 126 -7.44 -17.58 8.63
CA VAL A 126 -7.68 -16.23 8.11
C VAL A 126 -8.39 -15.37 9.15
N GLY A 127 -7.88 -14.14 9.35
CA GLY A 127 -8.61 -13.09 10.03
C GLY A 127 -9.57 -12.41 9.04
N MET A 128 -10.69 -11.90 9.52
CA MET A 128 -11.70 -11.26 8.66
C MET A 128 -12.24 -10.00 9.32
N ALA A 129 -12.42 -8.93 8.56
CA ALA A 129 -12.96 -7.68 9.06
C ALA A 129 -13.80 -6.93 8.01
N ASP A 130 -14.80 -6.20 8.48
CA ASP A 130 -15.51 -5.15 7.76
C ASP A 130 -15.00 -3.79 8.25
N HIS A 131 -14.42 -3.01 7.33
CA HIS A 131 -13.86 -1.70 7.63
C HIS A 131 -14.81 -0.54 7.30
N LEU A 132 -16.07 -0.81 6.95
CA LEU A 132 -17.08 0.12 6.43
C LEU A 132 -16.76 0.66 5.02
N VAL A 133 -15.50 0.78 4.66
CA VAL A 133 -15.01 1.21 3.34
C VAL A 133 -14.59 0.03 2.46
N SER A 134 -14.31 -1.11 3.07
CA SER A 134 -13.86 -2.35 2.42
C SER A 134 -14.20 -3.57 3.26
N GLU A 135 -14.15 -4.75 2.65
CA GLU A 135 -14.21 -6.05 3.32
C GLU A 135 -12.86 -6.74 3.12
N ALA A 136 -12.27 -7.27 4.19
CA ALA A 136 -10.88 -7.67 4.23
C ALA A 136 -10.64 -9.04 4.86
N LEU A 137 -9.65 -9.76 4.31
CA LEU A 137 -9.13 -11.04 4.80
C LEU A 137 -7.64 -10.89 5.13
N TYR A 138 -7.25 -11.35 6.31
CA TYR A 138 -5.89 -11.22 6.82
C TYR A 138 -5.20 -12.57 6.89
N LEU A 139 -4.08 -12.67 6.21
CA LEU A 139 -3.24 -13.86 6.12
C LEU A 139 -1.81 -13.55 6.59
N THR A 140 -1.04 -14.59 6.73
CA THR A 140 0.40 -14.50 7.03
C THR A 140 1.13 -15.43 6.07
N ASP A 141 2.15 -14.93 5.41
CA ASP A 141 2.97 -15.74 4.52
C ASP A 141 3.82 -16.75 5.31
N PRO A 142 4.53 -17.71 4.63
CA PRO A 142 5.34 -18.71 5.31
C PRO A 142 6.46 -18.14 6.19
N ASP A 143 6.92 -16.92 5.94
CA ASP A 143 7.96 -16.25 6.73
C ASP A 143 7.40 -15.33 7.82
N GLY A 144 6.07 -15.22 7.95
CA GLY A 144 5.42 -14.43 8.98
C GLY A 144 5.07 -13.00 8.56
N LEU A 145 5.20 -12.66 7.28
CA LEU A 145 4.83 -11.35 6.75
C LEU A 145 3.31 -11.24 6.60
N GLY A 146 2.75 -10.14 7.06
CA GLY A 146 1.30 -9.89 7.02
C GLY A 146 0.83 -9.54 5.61
N ILE A 147 -0.32 -10.12 5.23
CA ILE A 147 -0.99 -9.89 3.95
C ILE A 147 -2.46 -9.61 4.22
N GLU A 148 -3.00 -8.59 3.59
CA GLU A 148 -4.42 -8.34 3.48
C GLU A 148 -4.87 -8.59 2.04
N VAL A 149 -5.99 -9.27 1.85
CA VAL A 149 -6.69 -9.36 0.56
C VAL A 149 -8.08 -8.81 0.75
N TYR A 150 -8.46 -7.81 -0.03
CA TYR A 150 -9.68 -7.06 0.21
C TYR A 150 -10.38 -6.60 -1.07
N ALA A 151 -11.62 -6.18 -0.92
CA ALA A 151 -12.39 -5.50 -1.94
C ALA A 151 -13.03 -4.23 -1.36
N ASP A 152 -12.97 -3.15 -2.13
CA ASP A 152 -13.60 -1.89 -1.76
C ASP A 152 -15.12 -1.97 -1.79
N ARG A 153 -15.74 -1.28 -0.86
CA ARG A 153 -17.14 -0.86 -1.01
C ARG A 153 -17.23 0.35 -1.95
N PRO A 154 -18.35 0.55 -2.66
CA PRO A 154 -18.51 1.71 -3.52
C PRO A 154 -18.24 3.02 -2.78
N ARG A 155 -17.43 3.91 -3.34
CA ARG A 155 -17.02 5.18 -2.69
C ARG A 155 -18.21 6.04 -2.25
N ASN A 156 -19.32 6.00 -2.96
CA ASN A 156 -20.54 6.73 -2.61
C ASN A 156 -21.27 6.18 -1.36
N SER A 157 -20.89 5.01 -0.88
CA SER A 157 -21.37 4.43 0.39
C SER A 157 -20.50 4.81 1.60
N TRP A 158 -19.32 5.39 1.38
CA TRP A 158 -18.39 5.75 2.46
C TRP A 158 -18.96 6.90 3.29
N GLN A 159 -18.87 6.75 4.59
CA GLN A 159 -19.41 7.71 5.54
C GLN A 159 -18.29 8.55 6.15
N HIS A 160 -18.62 9.79 6.50
CA HIS A 160 -17.69 10.73 7.12
C HIS A 160 -18.28 11.30 8.42
N ASN A 161 -17.40 11.58 9.37
CA ASN A 161 -17.70 12.37 10.56
C ASN A 161 -16.98 13.72 10.39
N GLY A 162 -17.73 14.74 9.96
CA GLY A 162 -17.14 16.00 9.51
C GLY A 162 -16.22 15.77 8.30
N ARG A 163 -14.92 16.06 8.45
CA ARG A 163 -13.91 15.85 7.40
C ARG A 163 -13.24 14.47 7.46
N GLU A 164 -13.45 13.71 8.52
CA GLU A 164 -12.80 12.43 8.76
C GLU A 164 -13.62 11.28 8.18
N LEU A 165 -12.97 10.38 7.44
CA LEU A 165 -13.58 9.15 6.94
C LEU A 165 -13.87 8.20 8.12
N ARG A 166 -15.05 7.60 8.14
CA ARG A 166 -15.38 6.59 9.15
C ARG A 166 -14.82 5.23 8.73
N MET A 167 -13.97 4.70 9.57
CA MET A 167 -13.46 3.34 9.46
C MET A 167 -13.63 2.59 10.78
N SER A 168 -13.84 1.28 10.72
CA SER A 168 -13.94 0.39 11.87
C SER A 168 -13.23 -0.94 11.60
N THR A 169 -13.25 -1.82 12.58
CA THR A 169 -12.85 -3.22 12.45
C THR A 169 -13.98 -4.05 13.05
N ASP A 170 -15.04 -4.18 12.27
CA ASP A 170 -16.25 -4.91 12.66
C ASP A 170 -16.17 -6.37 12.18
N PRO A 171 -16.94 -7.30 12.79
CA PRO A 171 -17.06 -8.67 12.27
C PRO A 171 -17.61 -8.68 10.83
N LEU A 172 -16.90 -9.39 9.93
CA LEU A 172 -17.33 -9.57 8.55
C LEU A 172 -18.57 -10.48 8.48
N ASN A 173 -19.59 -10.07 7.72
CA ASN A 173 -20.73 -10.92 7.39
C ASN A 173 -20.35 -11.91 6.27
N VAL A 174 -19.70 -13.01 6.65
CA VAL A 174 -19.20 -14.03 5.71
C VAL A 174 -20.31 -14.66 4.85
N PRO A 175 -21.48 -15.05 5.38
CA PRO A 175 -22.56 -15.57 4.54
C PRO A 175 -23.02 -14.59 3.45
N ASP A 176 -23.12 -13.31 3.78
CA ASP A 176 -23.50 -12.28 2.80
C ASP A 176 -22.39 -12.05 1.77
N LEU A 177 -21.11 -12.05 2.18
CA LEU A 177 -19.98 -11.96 1.26
C LEU A 177 -19.97 -13.16 0.31
N VAL A 178 -20.06 -14.40 0.80
CA VAL A 178 -20.05 -15.63 -0.02
C VAL A 178 -21.17 -15.63 -1.04
N SER A 179 -22.36 -15.13 -0.68
CA SER A 179 -23.49 -15.03 -1.63
C SER A 179 -23.17 -14.18 -2.86
N ALA A 180 -22.27 -13.20 -2.74
CA ALA A 180 -21.83 -12.35 -3.86
C ALA A 180 -20.94 -13.09 -4.87
N GLY A 181 -20.34 -14.22 -4.50
CA GLY A 181 -19.48 -15.04 -5.38
C GLY A 181 -20.24 -15.75 -6.51
N GLY A 182 -21.55 -15.89 -6.37
CA GLY A 182 -22.40 -16.49 -7.39
C GLY A 182 -22.06 -17.97 -7.68
N GLY A 183 -21.50 -18.69 -6.71
CA GLY A 183 -21.10 -20.09 -6.83
C GLY A 183 -19.93 -20.35 -7.79
N LYS A 184 -19.17 -19.32 -8.17
CA LYS A 184 -17.98 -19.48 -9.02
C LYS A 184 -16.77 -19.80 -8.15
N THR A 185 -15.95 -20.76 -8.61
CA THR A 185 -14.72 -21.13 -7.94
C THR A 185 -13.59 -20.15 -8.23
N TRP A 186 -12.69 -19.95 -7.26
CA TRP A 186 -11.46 -19.20 -7.43
C TRP A 186 -10.55 -19.84 -8.49
N GLN A 187 -10.11 -19.05 -9.47
CA GLN A 187 -9.21 -19.46 -10.54
C GLN A 187 -7.84 -18.78 -10.48
N GLY A 188 -7.54 -18.11 -9.37
CA GLY A 188 -6.39 -17.23 -9.19
C GLY A 188 -6.81 -15.75 -9.14
N ALA A 189 -5.86 -14.89 -8.79
CA ALA A 189 -6.09 -13.45 -8.71
C ALA A 189 -6.61 -12.92 -10.06
N PRO A 190 -7.76 -12.21 -10.09
CA PRO A 190 -8.30 -11.71 -11.34
C PRO A 190 -7.39 -10.67 -12.00
N ALA A 191 -7.49 -10.49 -13.31
CA ALA A 191 -6.98 -9.31 -13.99
C ALA A 191 -7.50 -8.04 -13.29
N ARG A 192 -6.75 -6.94 -13.32
CA ARG A 192 -6.99 -5.69 -12.58
C ARG A 192 -6.84 -5.78 -11.05
N THR A 193 -6.38 -6.91 -10.51
CA THR A 193 -5.89 -6.96 -9.12
C THR A 193 -4.68 -6.03 -8.98
N THR A 194 -4.69 -5.19 -7.94
CA THR A 194 -3.65 -4.18 -7.73
C THR A 194 -3.12 -4.21 -6.29
N MET A 195 -1.99 -3.55 -6.05
CA MET A 195 -1.58 -3.21 -4.69
C MET A 195 -2.47 -2.04 -4.23
N GLY A 196 -3.21 -2.24 -3.15
CA GLY A 196 -4.12 -1.23 -2.64
C GLY A 196 -3.46 -0.31 -1.63
N HIS A 197 -2.82 -0.89 -0.60
CA HIS A 197 -2.17 -0.12 0.44
C HIS A 197 -1.04 -0.89 1.13
N VAL A 198 -0.25 -0.16 1.91
CA VAL A 198 0.72 -0.72 2.86
C VAL A 198 0.34 -0.23 4.25
N HIS A 199 0.44 -1.08 5.26
CA HIS A 199 0.24 -0.72 6.66
C HIS A 199 1.53 -1.00 7.45
N LEU A 200 2.02 0.01 8.16
CA LEU A 200 3.30 -0.03 8.85
C LEU A 200 3.16 0.12 10.36
N HIS A 201 3.93 -0.63 11.11
CA HIS A 201 4.20 -0.36 12.50
C HIS A 201 5.24 0.76 12.61
N VAL A 202 4.93 1.80 13.36
CA VAL A 202 5.77 2.99 13.57
C VAL A 202 5.92 3.27 15.07
N GLY A 203 6.98 3.98 15.44
CA GLY A 203 7.21 4.27 16.86
C GLY A 203 6.37 5.43 17.40
N ASN A 204 5.89 6.34 16.53
CA ASN A 204 5.16 7.54 16.94
C ASN A 204 4.33 8.08 15.77
N LEU A 205 3.05 8.40 15.99
CA LEU A 205 2.15 8.88 14.93
C LEU A 205 2.44 10.32 14.50
N ASP A 206 2.94 11.18 15.39
CA ASP A 206 3.29 12.56 15.02
C ASP A 206 4.52 12.57 14.11
N ALA A 207 5.53 11.74 14.39
CA ALA A 207 6.68 11.57 13.54
C ALA A 207 6.29 10.94 12.18
N ALA A 208 5.36 9.98 12.16
CA ALA A 208 4.80 9.43 10.94
C ALA A 208 4.05 10.51 10.13
N ALA A 209 3.26 11.35 10.81
CA ALA A 209 2.57 12.47 10.15
C ALA A 209 3.56 13.52 9.62
N ALA A 210 4.65 13.82 10.33
CA ALA A 210 5.68 14.73 9.83
C ALA A 210 6.33 14.21 8.54
N PHE A 211 6.63 12.92 8.47
CA PHE A 211 7.22 12.30 7.28
C PHE A 211 6.20 12.11 6.15
N TYR A 212 5.13 11.35 6.40
CA TYR A 212 4.23 10.90 5.32
C TYR A 212 3.20 11.95 4.91
N HIS A 213 2.70 12.77 5.87
CA HIS A 213 1.74 13.81 5.56
C HIS A 213 2.42 15.13 5.21
N ALA A 214 3.22 15.70 6.12
CA ALA A 214 3.74 17.05 5.92
C ALA A 214 4.86 17.10 4.87
N ALA A 215 5.77 16.12 4.84
CA ALA A 215 6.91 16.10 3.94
C ALA A 215 6.64 15.35 2.62
N LEU A 216 6.09 14.13 2.66
CA LEU A 216 5.81 13.34 1.45
C LEU A 216 4.55 13.80 0.71
N GLY A 217 3.56 14.35 1.43
CA GLY A 217 2.42 15.01 0.81
C GLY A 217 1.12 14.22 0.74
N PHE A 218 0.93 13.18 1.55
CA PHE A 218 -0.37 12.51 1.70
C PHE A 218 -1.37 13.37 2.47
N ASP A 219 -2.64 13.30 2.12
CA ASP A 219 -3.74 13.78 2.95
C ASP A 219 -3.93 12.83 4.16
N LYS A 220 -4.24 13.37 5.36
CA LYS A 220 -4.77 12.55 6.45
C LYS A 220 -6.25 12.31 6.19
N VAL A 221 -6.68 11.06 6.23
CA VAL A 221 -8.09 10.70 5.99
C VAL A 221 -8.78 10.12 7.21
N VAL A 222 -8.04 9.41 8.09
CA VAL A 222 -8.51 9.01 9.43
C VAL A 222 -7.38 9.31 10.42
N TRP A 223 -7.69 10.06 11.49
CA TRP A 223 -6.71 10.53 12.49
C TRP A 223 -7.17 10.33 13.94
N SER A 224 -8.43 9.93 14.15
CA SER A 224 -8.96 9.64 15.49
C SER A 224 -8.99 8.15 15.83
N TYR A 225 -8.55 7.28 14.91
CA TYR A 225 -8.51 5.84 15.15
C TYR A 225 -7.47 5.50 16.22
N PRO A 226 -7.81 4.69 17.25
CA PRO A 226 -6.91 4.44 18.39
C PRO A 226 -5.55 3.85 17.97
N GLY A 227 -4.49 4.63 18.16
CA GLY A 227 -3.12 4.22 17.85
C GLY A 227 -2.80 4.06 16.38
N ALA A 228 -3.61 4.62 15.46
CA ALA A 228 -3.36 4.56 14.02
C ALA A 228 -3.65 5.89 13.31
N LEU A 229 -3.01 6.06 12.16
CA LEU A 229 -3.20 7.18 11.24
C LEU A 229 -3.29 6.61 9.82
N PHE A 230 -4.35 6.97 9.09
CA PHE A 230 -4.54 6.55 7.70
C PHE A 230 -4.39 7.74 6.76
N LEU A 231 -3.64 7.51 5.68
CA LEU A 231 -3.13 8.52 4.78
C LEU A 231 -3.46 8.15 3.33
N SER A 232 -3.83 9.14 2.53
CA SER A 232 -4.25 8.90 1.15
C SER A 232 -3.88 10.03 0.20
N ALA A 233 -4.02 9.76 -1.09
CA ALA A 233 -4.13 10.74 -2.17
C ALA A 233 -5.47 10.53 -2.89
N GLY A 234 -6.03 11.57 -3.52
CA GLY A 234 -7.23 11.48 -4.33
C GLY A 234 -8.50 11.00 -3.61
N GLY A 235 -8.59 11.21 -2.29
CA GLY A 235 -9.76 10.82 -1.51
C GLY A 235 -10.02 9.32 -1.43
N TYR A 236 -9.02 8.48 -1.64
CA TYR A 236 -9.10 7.04 -1.37
C TYR A 236 -9.10 6.80 0.14
N HIS A 237 -9.62 5.66 0.62
CA HIS A 237 -9.73 5.41 2.06
C HIS A 237 -8.37 5.30 2.76
N HIS A 238 -7.34 4.77 2.12
CA HIS A 238 -5.92 4.93 2.46
C HIS A 238 -5.00 4.20 1.47
N HIS A 239 -3.88 4.81 1.16
CA HIS A 239 -2.74 4.17 0.49
C HIS A 239 -1.68 3.73 1.51
N LEU A 240 -1.69 4.37 2.68
CA LEU A 240 -0.79 4.06 3.78
C LEU A 240 -1.55 4.11 5.11
N GLY A 241 -1.50 3.00 5.84
CA GLY A 241 -1.81 2.95 7.26
C GLY A 241 -0.53 2.98 8.09
N THR A 242 -0.54 3.69 9.21
CA THR A 242 0.52 3.62 10.22
C THR A 242 -0.07 3.40 11.60
N ASN A 243 0.58 2.58 12.42
CA ASN A 243 0.10 2.31 13.77
C ASN A 243 1.24 2.13 14.78
N THR A 244 0.92 2.30 16.07
CA THR A 244 1.81 2.12 17.21
C THR A 244 1.47 0.87 18.04
N TRP A 245 0.87 -0.16 17.43
CA TRP A 245 0.42 -1.36 18.14
C TRP A 245 1.52 -2.36 18.43
N ALA A 246 2.69 -2.24 17.75
CA ALA A 246 3.86 -3.04 18.05
C ALA A 246 4.88 -2.23 18.86
N PRO A 247 5.26 -2.64 20.05
CA PRO A 247 6.41 -2.08 20.75
C PRO A 247 7.69 -2.74 20.21
N GLY A 248 8.73 -1.98 19.98
CA GLY A 248 10.04 -2.54 19.73
C GLY A 248 10.86 -1.84 18.66
N PRO A 249 12.11 -2.31 18.41
CA PRO A 249 12.97 -1.74 17.37
C PRO A 249 12.49 -2.13 15.98
N SER A 250 13.08 -1.51 14.96
CA SER A 250 12.89 -1.89 13.56
C SER A 250 13.23 -3.36 13.31
N ALA A 251 12.61 -3.95 12.28
CA ALA A 251 12.94 -5.28 11.81
C ALA A 251 14.43 -5.36 11.45
N ARG A 252 15.08 -6.45 11.84
CA ARG A 252 16.52 -6.62 11.67
C ARG A 252 16.86 -7.15 10.28
N ASP A 253 18.12 -6.97 9.88
CA ASP A 253 18.60 -7.45 8.57
C ASP A 253 18.63 -8.99 8.47
N ASP A 254 18.67 -9.70 9.61
CA ASP A 254 18.63 -11.15 9.70
C ASP A 254 17.21 -11.71 9.86
N GLU A 255 16.18 -10.92 9.58
CA GLU A 255 14.76 -11.33 9.65
C GLU A 255 14.06 -11.13 8.31
N ALA A 256 13.08 -11.98 8.02
CA ALA A 256 12.16 -11.74 6.91
C ALA A 256 11.44 -10.40 7.13
N ARG A 257 11.40 -9.56 6.10
CA ARG A 257 10.92 -8.18 6.23
C ARG A 257 10.57 -7.53 4.89
N LEU A 258 9.90 -6.40 4.97
CA LEU A 258 9.77 -5.46 3.85
C LEU A 258 11.13 -4.78 3.63
N LEU A 259 11.66 -4.90 2.43
CA LEU A 259 12.88 -4.19 2.01
C LEU A 259 12.58 -2.80 1.48
N GLU A 260 11.48 -2.65 0.75
CA GLU A 260 11.06 -1.40 0.11
C GLU A 260 9.61 -1.53 -0.36
N TRP A 261 8.86 -0.44 -0.36
CA TRP A 261 7.59 -0.33 -1.06
C TRP A 261 7.62 0.83 -2.03
N GLU A 262 6.78 0.76 -3.06
CA GLU A 262 6.74 1.74 -4.13
C GLU A 262 5.51 2.63 -4.03
N LEU A 263 5.69 3.92 -4.34
CA LEU A 263 4.64 4.89 -4.55
C LEU A 263 4.74 5.41 -5.99
N ILE A 264 3.69 5.26 -6.76
CA ILE A 264 3.66 5.63 -8.17
C ILE A 264 2.85 6.92 -8.32
N VAL A 265 3.52 7.95 -8.82
CA VAL A 265 2.92 9.25 -9.15
C VAL A 265 2.73 9.40 -10.67
N PRO A 266 1.83 10.27 -11.15
CA PRO A 266 1.54 10.41 -12.57
C PRO A 266 2.76 10.73 -13.44
N ASP A 267 3.56 11.69 -13.08
CA ASP A 267 4.69 12.14 -13.89
C ASP A 267 5.99 12.40 -13.11
N ASP A 268 7.06 12.67 -13.84
CA ASP A 268 8.40 12.91 -13.25
C ASP A 268 8.44 14.18 -12.42
N ARG A 269 7.62 15.21 -12.72
CA ARG A 269 7.57 16.46 -11.95
C ARG A 269 6.99 16.20 -10.56
N ASP A 270 6.01 15.31 -10.46
CA ASP A 270 5.43 14.91 -9.18
C ASP A 270 6.46 14.15 -8.31
N ALA A 271 7.26 13.26 -8.93
CA ALA A 271 8.34 12.54 -8.24
C ALA A 271 9.44 13.50 -7.75
N ILE A 272 9.81 14.46 -8.58
CA ILE A 272 10.77 15.53 -8.21
C ILE A 272 10.20 16.42 -7.10
N GLY A 273 8.92 16.80 -7.18
CA GLY A 273 8.24 17.59 -6.16
C GLY A 273 8.21 16.89 -4.79
N ALA A 274 7.94 15.59 -4.77
CA ALA A 274 8.00 14.78 -3.55
C ALA A 274 9.43 14.74 -2.96
N ALA A 275 10.45 14.56 -3.82
CA ALA A 275 11.85 14.57 -3.39
C ALA A 275 12.27 15.90 -2.78
N GLN A 276 11.93 17.02 -3.44
CA GLN A 276 12.23 18.37 -2.97
C GLN A 276 11.53 18.68 -1.64
N SER A 277 10.28 18.26 -1.50
CA SER A 277 9.50 18.44 -0.27
C SER A 277 10.13 17.67 0.91
N LEU A 278 10.51 16.41 0.68
CA LEU A 278 11.21 15.59 1.68
C LEU A 278 12.52 16.25 2.12
N GLN A 279 13.37 16.67 1.16
CA GLN A 279 14.64 17.34 1.45
C GLN A 279 14.44 18.66 2.18
N GLY A 280 13.46 19.48 1.76
CA GLY A 280 13.11 20.74 2.42
C GLY A 280 12.63 20.56 3.86
N ALA A 281 12.03 19.40 4.17
CA ALA A 281 11.62 19.02 5.52
C ALA A 281 12.74 18.32 6.34
N GLY A 282 13.96 18.18 5.77
CA GLY A 282 15.10 17.58 6.43
C GLY A 282 15.19 16.05 6.35
N PHE A 283 14.35 15.41 5.53
CA PHE A 283 14.41 13.96 5.31
C PHE A 283 15.30 13.63 4.11
N PRO A 284 16.34 12.79 4.29
CA PRO A 284 17.24 12.42 3.19
C PRO A 284 16.48 11.70 2.08
N SER A 285 16.75 12.10 0.84
CA SER A 285 16.26 11.40 -0.35
C SER A 285 17.33 11.37 -1.43
N ASN A 286 17.35 10.28 -2.21
CA ASN A 286 18.29 10.12 -3.33
C ASN A 286 17.49 9.88 -4.62
N THR A 287 17.66 10.76 -5.60
CA THR A 287 16.97 10.69 -6.89
C THR A 287 17.91 10.18 -7.96
N THR A 288 17.48 9.14 -8.66
CA THR A 288 18.18 8.52 -9.80
C THR A 288 17.20 8.33 -10.97
N ALA A 289 17.68 7.81 -12.08
CA ALA A 289 16.80 7.40 -13.20
C ALA A 289 15.78 6.31 -12.80
N ALA A 290 16.06 5.56 -11.73
CA ALA A 290 15.18 4.52 -11.18
C ALA A 290 14.20 5.04 -10.12
N GLY A 291 14.02 6.37 -10.02
CA GLY A 291 13.13 7.02 -9.06
C GLY A 291 13.82 7.62 -7.85
N THR A 292 13.03 8.17 -6.93
CA THR A 292 13.49 8.75 -5.68
C THR A 292 13.34 7.76 -4.54
N THR A 293 14.44 7.45 -3.87
CA THR A 293 14.45 6.59 -2.67
C THR A 293 14.61 7.42 -1.40
N THR A 294 13.89 7.06 -0.36
CA THR A 294 13.95 7.64 0.98
C THR A 294 13.65 6.57 2.03
N ALA A 295 13.77 6.90 3.29
CA ALA A 295 13.34 6.03 4.38
C ALA A 295 12.63 6.87 5.45
N ASP A 296 11.63 6.27 6.08
CA ASP A 296 10.96 6.87 7.22
C ASP A 296 11.87 6.89 8.48
N PRO A 297 11.46 7.54 9.58
CA PRO A 297 12.27 7.62 10.80
C PRO A 297 12.65 6.26 11.41
N TRP A 298 12.00 5.18 11.02
CA TRP A 298 12.27 3.82 11.52
C TRP A 298 13.01 2.95 10.52
N GLY A 299 13.41 3.52 9.38
CA GLY A 299 14.20 2.85 8.34
C GLY A 299 13.39 2.09 7.30
N THR A 300 12.06 2.23 7.28
CA THR A 300 11.23 1.63 6.23
C THR A 300 11.46 2.38 4.91
N ARG A 301 11.99 1.68 3.91
CA ARG A 301 12.33 2.28 2.62
C ARG A 301 11.10 2.46 1.74
N LEU A 302 11.07 3.62 1.09
CA LEU A 302 10.08 4.01 0.09
C LEU A 302 10.79 4.43 -1.19
N ARG A 303 10.26 4.00 -2.33
CA ARG A 303 10.64 4.49 -3.65
C ARG A 303 9.48 5.21 -4.31
N VAL A 304 9.66 6.47 -4.66
CA VAL A 304 8.70 7.25 -5.44
C VAL A 304 9.08 7.17 -6.91
N LEU A 305 8.16 6.70 -7.74
CA LEU A 305 8.32 6.48 -9.17
C LEU A 305 7.28 7.27 -9.95
N SER A 306 7.64 7.85 -11.09
CA SER A 306 6.63 8.23 -12.08
C SER A 306 6.06 7.00 -12.79
N GLN A 307 4.88 7.15 -13.40
CA GLN A 307 4.29 6.08 -14.21
C GLN A 307 5.25 5.57 -15.29
N ALA A 308 5.96 6.47 -15.95
CA ALA A 308 6.93 6.12 -16.99
C ALA A 308 8.15 5.38 -16.43
N SER A 309 8.66 5.77 -15.25
CA SER A 309 9.79 5.10 -14.60
C SER A 309 9.41 3.73 -14.06
N ALA A 310 8.21 3.59 -13.51
CA ALA A 310 7.72 2.32 -12.99
C ALA A 310 7.47 1.23 -14.07
N LEU A 311 7.35 1.59 -15.34
CA LEU A 311 7.27 0.62 -16.47
C LEU A 311 8.65 0.07 -16.89
N ARG A 312 9.73 0.70 -16.41
CA ARG A 312 11.12 0.32 -16.76
C ARG A 312 11.80 -0.51 -15.68
N THR A 313 11.20 -0.63 -14.52
CA THR A 313 11.68 -1.39 -13.36
C THR A 313 10.94 -2.71 -13.19
#